data_5b91d53cb115b6413dd7d56046ba60a0
#
_entry.id   5b91d53cb115b6413dd7d56046ba60a0
#
_cell.length_a   1.000
_cell.length_b   1.000
_cell.length_c   1.000
_cell.angle_alpha   90.00
_cell.angle_beta   90.00
_cell.angle_gamma   90.00
#
_symmetry.space_group_name_H-M   'P 1'
#
loop_
_entity.id
_entity.type
_entity.pdbx_description
1 polymer ?
#
loop_
_entity_poly.entity_id
_entity_poly.type
_entity_poly.pdbx_seq_one_letter_code
_entity_poly.pdbx_strand_id
1 'polypeptide(L)'
;LIANSDQVLVNFTGQNIVNEELILDKKITVLTISDHPLLPSGVGTQTKYVIEALLRSGKFNVISLGGAVKHQDYTPQKIDGYPGFWEIFPVDGYGNAQLVNAFINDRKPDILYFMTDPRFYEWLWSIDDTIRKNIPMVYYHVWDNYPYPKFNKRYYESNDVIASISKVTSDIVRTVAPQVEEHYVPHAVDSNIFNEKTPEQIKKVLSSNKPFQDRFVFFWNNRNARRKQTGSLIHWYKDFLELEGVDRDKVCLFMHTDPNDPHGQPVQYLLDHLGFKEGEVVLSTSKLPADQMSMLYNIADCTINISDAEGFGLATLESLSCGTPIIVNMTGGLQEQVTDGEQWFGIGIQPASKAIIGSQQVPYIYEDRISREDFLNALLEMYQMDPDKRIELGKLGQKHVQENYSFENFGKQWVDLMSSVYENYGSYETRKNYKNIKVEEL
;
A
#
# COMPACT_ATOMS: atom_id res chain seq x y z
N LEU A 1 -34.93 15.43 -42.32
CA LEU A 1 -34.31 14.70 -43.44
C LEU A 1 -33.37 13.66 -42.86
N ILE A 2 -33.86 12.43 -42.87
CA ILE A 2 -33.17 11.18 -42.48
C ILE A 2 -32.15 10.88 -43.58
N ALA A 3 -30.92 10.61 -43.24
CA ALA A 3 -29.98 9.99 -44.14
C ALA A 3 -29.44 8.69 -43.49
N ASN A 4 -30.03 7.59 -43.92
CA ASN A 4 -29.43 6.25 -43.84
C ASN A 4 -28.17 6.24 -44.72
N SER A 5 -27.06 5.73 -44.23
CA SER A 5 -25.94 5.33 -45.07
C SER A 5 -25.36 4.00 -44.61
N ASP A 6 -26.09 2.93 -44.89
CA ASP A 6 -25.44 1.63 -45.11
C ASP A 6 -24.85 1.65 -46.52
N GLN A 7 -23.60 1.96 -46.66
CA GLN A 7 -22.86 1.71 -47.89
C GLN A 7 -21.96 0.48 -47.71
N VAL A 8 -22.45 -0.66 -48.16
CA VAL A 8 -21.66 -1.84 -48.42
C VAL A 8 -20.87 -1.60 -49.72
N LEU A 9 -19.57 -1.44 -49.63
CA LEU A 9 -18.67 -1.46 -50.80
C LEU A 9 -18.46 -2.90 -51.22
N VAL A 10 -19.04 -3.30 -52.34
CA VAL A 10 -18.80 -4.59 -52.98
C VAL A 10 -17.65 -4.43 -53.98
N ASN A 11 -16.58 -5.19 -53.80
CA ASN A 11 -15.48 -5.25 -54.74
C ASN A 11 -15.89 -6.14 -55.95
N PHE A 12 -15.35 -5.82 -57.14
CA PHE A 12 -15.65 -6.48 -58.40
C PHE A 12 -15.30 -7.98 -58.49
N THR A 13 -14.78 -8.59 -57.43
CA THR A 13 -14.44 -10.01 -57.33
C THR A 13 -15.42 -10.85 -56.52
N GLY A 14 -16.51 -10.25 -56.04
CA GLY A 14 -17.57 -11.02 -55.32
C GLY A 14 -17.16 -11.61 -53.94
N GLN A 15 -16.04 -11.16 -53.36
CA GLN A 15 -15.67 -11.54 -52.00
C GLN A 15 -16.09 -10.44 -51.03
N ASN A 16 -16.86 -10.80 -50.02
CA ASN A 16 -17.17 -9.94 -48.91
C ASN A 16 -15.87 -9.61 -48.17
N ILE A 17 -15.37 -8.41 -48.32
CA ILE A 17 -14.34 -7.87 -47.42
C ILE A 17 -15.10 -7.49 -46.16
N VAL A 18 -15.08 -8.36 -45.17
CA VAL A 18 -15.44 -7.97 -43.80
C VAL A 18 -14.39 -6.94 -43.40
N ASN A 19 -14.82 -5.69 -43.24
CA ASN A 19 -13.98 -4.64 -42.65
C ASN A 19 -13.59 -5.10 -41.24
N GLU A 20 -12.38 -5.61 -41.09
CA GLU A 20 -11.75 -5.85 -39.77
C GLU A 20 -11.35 -4.55 -39.04
N GLU A 21 -11.59 -3.39 -39.65
CA GLU A 21 -11.36 -2.09 -39.03
C GLU A 21 -12.67 -1.50 -38.50
N LEU A 22 -12.99 -1.82 -37.26
CA LEU A 22 -13.82 -1.07 -36.28
C LEU A 22 -14.53 -1.98 -35.27
N ILE A 23 -13.86 -3.03 -34.81
CA ILE A 23 -14.15 -3.46 -33.45
C ILE A 23 -13.30 -2.53 -32.58
N LEU A 24 -13.85 -1.41 -32.19
CA LEU A 24 -13.41 -0.68 -31.00
C LEU A 24 -13.53 -1.68 -29.84
N ASP A 25 -12.41 -2.29 -29.46
CA ASP A 25 -12.37 -3.24 -28.36
C ASP A 25 -13.11 -2.62 -27.17
N LYS A 26 -14.23 -3.24 -26.79
CA LYS A 26 -15.05 -2.78 -25.65
C LYS A 26 -14.12 -2.73 -24.44
N LYS A 27 -13.88 -1.54 -23.88
CA LYS A 27 -13.03 -1.40 -22.71
C LYS A 27 -13.69 -2.09 -21.52
N ILE A 28 -12.87 -2.77 -20.73
CA ILE A 28 -13.27 -3.45 -19.50
C ILE A 28 -13.57 -2.40 -18.43
N THR A 29 -14.74 -2.42 -17.84
CA THR A 29 -15.12 -1.47 -16.78
C THR A 29 -14.94 -2.11 -15.41
N VAL A 30 -14.07 -1.52 -14.59
CA VAL A 30 -13.79 -1.96 -13.22
C VAL A 30 -14.52 -1.05 -12.24
N LEU A 31 -15.35 -1.64 -11.37
CA LEU A 31 -15.89 -0.97 -10.19
C LEU A 31 -14.92 -1.16 -9.04
N THR A 32 -14.46 -0.07 -8.41
CA THR A 32 -13.53 -0.14 -7.27
C THR A 32 -14.19 0.31 -5.98
N ILE A 33 -13.93 -0.38 -4.87
CA ILE A 33 -14.37 0.01 -3.52
C ILE A 33 -13.13 0.05 -2.62
N SER A 34 -12.75 1.24 -2.15
CA SER A 34 -11.53 1.43 -1.37
C SER A 34 -11.55 2.77 -0.64
N ASP A 35 -10.45 3.13 0.02
CA ASP A 35 -10.21 4.52 0.39
C ASP A 35 -10.32 5.40 -0.85
N HIS A 36 -10.79 6.61 -0.65
CA HIS A 36 -10.90 7.55 -1.78
C HIS A 36 -9.52 7.74 -2.43
N PRO A 37 -9.38 7.47 -3.74
CA PRO A 37 -8.06 7.34 -4.39
C PRO A 37 -7.26 8.66 -4.48
N LEU A 38 -7.89 9.79 -4.21
CA LEU A 38 -7.22 11.11 -4.16
C LEU A 38 -6.89 11.54 -2.72
N LEU A 39 -7.17 10.71 -1.71
CA LEU A 39 -6.78 10.99 -0.33
C LEU A 39 -5.38 10.46 -0.02
N PRO A 40 -4.64 11.15 0.84
CA PRO A 40 -3.27 10.77 1.23
C PRO A 40 -3.30 9.65 2.29
N SER A 41 -3.76 8.47 1.92
CA SER A 41 -3.65 7.23 2.71
C SER A 41 -2.90 6.18 1.92
N GLY A 42 -2.26 5.21 2.60
CA GLY A 42 -1.56 4.12 1.92
C GLY A 42 -2.48 3.32 1.00
N VAL A 43 -3.68 2.97 1.48
CA VAL A 43 -4.69 2.25 0.70
C VAL A 43 -5.18 3.09 -0.49
N GLY A 44 -5.48 4.38 -0.26
CA GLY A 44 -5.91 5.31 -1.33
C GLY A 44 -4.83 5.48 -2.40
N THR A 45 -3.58 5.66 -2.00
CA THR A 45 -2.45 5.80 -2.92
C THR A 45 -2.25 4.55 -3.77
N GLN A 46 -2.24 3.35 -3.16
CA GLN A 46 -2.07 2.10 -3.91
C GLN A 46 -3.27 1.80 -4.80
N THR A 47 -4.50 2.08 -4.36
CA THR A 47 -5.69 1.99 -5.21
C THR A 47 -5.60 2.95 -6.41
N LYS A 48 -5.13 4.18 -6.19
CA LYS A 48 -4.88 5.13 -7.28
C LYS A 48 -3.87 4.58 -8.28
N TYR A 49 -2.78 3.96 -7.82
CA TYR A 49 -1.78 3.36 -8.70
C TYR A 49 -2.36 2.22 -9.55
N VAL A 50 -3.20 1.36 -8.97
CA VAL A 50 -3.94 0.34 -9.73
C VAL A 50 -4.80 0.99 -10.81
N ILE A 51 -5.62 1.97 -10.44
CA ILE A 51 -6.52 2.67 -11.36
C ILE A 51 -5.75 3.35 -12.50
N GLU A 52 -4.69 4.09 -12.18
CA GLU A 52 -3.88 4.77 -13.19
C GLU A 52 -3.21 3.79 -14.15
N ALA A 53 -2.70 2.66 -13.65
CA ALA A 53 -2.11 1.63 -14.49
C ALA A 53 -3.14 1.04 -15.47
N LEU A 54 -4.32 0.71 -14.97
CA LEU A 54 -5.43 0.19 -15.79
C LEU A 54 -5.85 1.20 -16.87
N LEU A 55 -6.06 2.46 -16.49
CA LEU A 55 -6.47 3.51 -17.43
C LEU A 55 -5.41 3.82 -18.49
N ARG A 56 -4.14 3.92 -18.09
CA ARG A 56 -3.00 4.20 -19.01
C ARG A 56 -2.79 3.09 -20.03
N SER A 57 -3.18 1.85 -19.71
CA SER A 57 -3.14 0.73 -20.67
C SER A 57 -4.09 0.93 -21.87
N GLY A 58 -5.08 1.83 -21.76
CA GLY A 58 -6.11 2.05 -22.76
C GLY A 58 -7.21 0.98 -22.82
N LYS A 59 -7.07 -0.12 -22.07
CA LYS A 59 -7.99 -1.26 -22.08
C LYS A 59 -9.16 -1.13 -21.10
N PHE A 60 -9.07 -0.22 -20.11
CA PHE A 60 -10.01 -0.16 -18.99
C PHE A 60 -10.68 1.20 -18.85
N ASN A 61 -11.87 1.15 -18.26
CA ASN A 61 -12.60 2.26 -17.65
C ASN A 61 -12.72 1.97 -16.14
N VAL A 62 -12.87 3.02 -15.32
CA VAL A 62 -12.97 2.84 -13.87
C VAL A 62 -14.08 3.67 -13.28
N ILE A 63 -14.87 3.04 -12.42
CA ILE A 63 -15.85 3.65 -11.53
C ILE A 63 -15.37 3.40 -10.10
N SER A 64 -15.13 4.46 -9.33
CA SER A 64 -14.61 4.34 -7.97
C SER A 64 -15.65 4.74 -6.94
N LEU A 65 -15.95 3.85 -5.98
CA LEU A 65 -16.62 4.21 -4.74
C LEU A 65 -15.53 4.60 -3.73
N GLY A 66 -15.29 5.89 -3.58
CA GLY A 66 -14.22 6.45 -2.77
C GLY A 66 -14.66 6.67 -1.33
N GLY A 67 -14.16 5.84 -0.41
CA GLY A 67 -14.60 5.76 0.96
C GLY A 67 -13.56 6.13 2.02
N ALA A 68 -13.66 5.47 3.16
CA ALA A 68 -12.86 5.58 4.39
C ALA A 68 -13.07 6.83 5.25
N VAL A 69 -13.60 7.90 4.70
CA VAL A 69 -13.83 9.17 5.41
C VAL A 69 -15.25 9.67 5.20
N LYS A 70 -15.68 10.62 6.03
CA LYS A 70 -16.84 11.46 5.73
C LYS A 70 -16.41 12.58 4.80
N HIS A 71 -17.13 12.74 3.70
CA HIS A 71 -16.87 13.77 2.72
C HIS A 71 -17.65 15.05 3.04
N GLN A 72 -17.10 16.19 2.65
CA GLN A 72 -17.83 17.47 2.68
C GLN A 72 -18.73 17.63 1.48
N ASP A 73 -18.34 17.02 0.35
CA ASP A 73 -19.09 17.02 -0.91
C ASP A 73 -19.16 15.59 -1.45
N TYR A 74 -20.37 15.16 -1.79
CA TYR A 74 -20.66 13.84 -2.37
C TYR A 74 -20.94 13.91 -3.87
N THR A 75 -20.68 15.05 -4.51
CA THR A 75 -20.81 15.20 -5.95
C THR A 75 -19.82 14.28 -6.67
N PRO A 76 -20.28 13.46 -7.62
CA PRO A 76 -19.42 12.64 -8.43
C PRO A 76 -18.37 13.46 -9.18
N GLN A 77 -17.15 12.98 -9.22
CA GLN A 77 -16.01 13.64 -9.87
C GLN A 77 -15.61 12.86 -11.12
N LYS A 78 -15.43 13.55 -12.23
CA LYS A 78 -14.81 12.99 -13.44
C LYS A 78 -13.35 13.39 -13.48
N ILE A 79 -12.49 12.43 -13.73
CA ILE A 79 -11.05 12.64 -13.83
C ILE A 79 -10.64 12.48 -15.29
N ASP A 80 -10.19 13.55 -15.88
CA ASP A 80 -9.73 13.61 -17.27
C ASP A 80 -8.24 13.27 -17.41
N GLY A 81 -7.78 13.11 -18.66
CA GLY A 81 -6.37 12.91 -18.99
C GLY A 81 -5.97 11.44 -19.18
N TYR A 82 -6.92 10.53 -19.18
CA TYR A 82 -6.68 9.10 -19.43
C TYR A 82 -7.40 8.63 -20.71
N PRO A 83 -6.90 7.56 -21.37
CA PRO A 83 -7.59 6.97 -22.53
C PRO A 83 -8.98 6.43 -22.25
N GLY A 84 -9.23 5.95 -20.99
CA GLY A 84 -10.53 5.52 -20.48
C GLY A 84 -11.18 6.57 -19.61
N PHE A 85 -12.48 6.42 -19.28
CA PHE A 85 -13.11 7.28 -18.30
C PHE A 85 -12.78 6.84 -16.87
N TRP A 86 -12.69 7.81 -15.97
CA TRP A 86 -12.61 7.60 -14.53
C TRP A 86 -13.64 8.49 -13.82
N GLU A 87 -14.58 7.86 -13.13
CA GLU A 87 -15.58 8.53 -12.30
C GLU A 87 -15.39 8.11 -10.83
N ILE A 88 -15.37 9.09 -9.93
CA ILE A 88 -15.27 8.84 -8.49
C ILE A 88 -16.57 9.28 -7.83
N PHE A 89 -17.19 8.37 -7.09
CA PHE A 89 -18.37 8.61 -6.27
C PHE A 89 -17.94 8.56 -4.79
N PRO A 90 -17.90 9.72 -4.11
CA PRO A 90 -17.63 9.75 -2.68
C PRO A 90 -18.71 8.99 -1.90
N VAL A 91 -18.31 8.10 -0.99
CA VAL A 91 -19.23 7.31 -0.18
C VAL A 91 -18.82 7.28 1.28
N ASP A 92 -19.76 7.15 2.20
CA ASP A 92 -19.48 6.96 3.62
C ASP A 92 -18.93 5.56 3.89
N GLY A 93 -17.89 5.48 4.72
CA GLY A 93 -17.20 4.23 5.01
C GLY A 93 -16.69 3.58 3.72
N TYR A 94 -17.21 2.40 3.40
CA TYR A 94 -16.91 1.68 2.13
C TYR A 94 -18.19 1.36 1.36
N GLY A 95 -19.26 2.14 1.58
CA GLY A 95 -20.57 1.89 0.99
C GLY A 95 -21.37 0.81 1.76
N ASN A 96 -22.34 0.23 1.06
CA ASN A 96 -23.21 -0.83 1.57
C ASN A 96 -23.78 -1.71 0.46
N ALA A 97 -24.47 -2.79 0.84
CA ALA A 97 -25.01 -3.78 -0.09
C ALA A 97 -26.00 -3.17 -1.13
N GLN A 98 -26.87 -2.26 -0.71
CA GLN A 98 -27.85 -1.63 -1.62
C GLN A 98 -27.16 -0.77 -2.67
N LEU A 99 -26.18 0.04 -2.24
CA LEU A 99 -25.42 0.93 -3.12
C LEU A 99 -24.64 0.11 -4.17
N VAL A 100 -23.92 -0.91 -3.75
CA VAL A 100 -23.10 -1.72 -4.68
C VAL A 100 -23.96 -2.49 -5.66
N ASN A 101 -25.07 -3.09 -5.19
CA ASN A 101 -26.02 -3.76 -6.10
C ASN A 101 -26.65 -2.78 -7.09
N ALA A 102 -26.97 -1.54 -6.67
CA ALA A 102 -27.49 -0.51 -7.58
C ALA A 102 -26.46 -0.15 -8.66
N PHE A 103 -25.18 0.05 -8.30
CA PHE A 103 -24.11 0.31 -9.27
C PHE A 103 -23.90 -0.86 -10.24
N ILE A 104 -23.90 -2.10 -9.75
CA ILE A 104 -23.74 -3.29 -10.59
C ILE A 104 -24.89 -3.40 -11.61
N ASN A 105 -26.13 -3.19 -11.18
CA ASN A 105 -27.29 -3.31 -12.06
C ASN A 105 -27.41 -2.15 -13.07
N ASP A 106 -27.09 -0.92 -12.66
CA ASP A 106 -27.20 0.28 -13.48
C ASP A 106 -26.02 0.42 -14.45
N ARG A 107 -24.80 0.27 -13.95
CA ARG A 107 -23.56 0.54 -14.70
C ARG A 107 -22.97 -0.71 -15.35
N LYS A 108 -23.41 -1.91 -14.93
CA LYS A 108 -22.97 -3.22 -15.45
C LYS A 108 -21.45 -3.29 -15.61
N PRO A 109 -20.66 -3.06 -14.54
CA PRO A 109 -19.21 -3.20 -14.61
C PRO A 109 -18.83 -4.65 -14.91
N ASP A 110 -17.63 -4.86 -15.40
CA ASP A 110 -17.15 -6.19 -15.77
C ASP A 110 -16.44 -6.89 -14.59
N ILE A 111 -15.81 -6.12 -13.69
CA ILE A 111 -15.04 -6.64 -12.55
C ILE A 111 -15.30 -5.76 -11.33
N LEU A 112 -15.40 -6.36 -10.15
CA LEU A 112 -15.35 -5.66 -8.86
C LEU A 112 -13.97 -5.82 -8.24
N TYR A 113 -13.27 -4.71 -8.01
CA TYR A 113 -12.03 -4.62 -7.25
C TYR A 113 -12.28 -3.96 -5.90
N PHE A 114 -11.65 -4.45 -4.83
CA PHE A 114 -11.71 -3.80 -3.53
C PHE A 114 -10.46 -4.07 -2.69
N MET A 115 -10.12 -3.10 -1.85
CA MET A 115 -8.93 -3.11 -1.02
C MET A 115 -9.22 -2.43 0.31
N THR A 116 -8.95 -3.07 1.39
CA THR A 116 -8.68 -2.63 2.77
C THR A 116 -8.75 -3.83 3.72
N ASP A 117 -8.75 -3.58 5.03
CA ASP A 117 -8.86 -4.61 6.07
C ASP A 117 -10.17 -5.41 5.94
N PRO A 118 -10.13 -6.75 6.03
CA PRO A 118 -11.31 -7.62 5.87
C PRO A 118 -12.51 -7.22 6.72
N ARG A 119 -12.31 -6.70 7.92
CA ARG A 119 -13.38 -6.29 8.84
C ARG A 119 -14.34 -5.24 8.26
N PHE A 120 -13.87 -4.45 7.31
CA PHE A 120 -14.70 -3.43 6.68
C PHE A 120 -15.60 -3.97 5.55
N TYR A 121 -15.38 -5.24 5.12
CA TYR A 121 -16.09 -5.86 4.01
C TYR A 121 -16.98 -7.05 4.38
N GLU A 122 -17.26 -7.29 5.67
CA GLU A 122 -18.19 -8.36 6.10
C GLU A 122 -19.54 -8.26 5.38
N TRP A 123 -20.06 -7.06 5.23
CA TRP A 123 -21.30 -6.81 4.50
C TRP A 123 -21.20 -7.15 3.01
N LEU A 124 -20.05 -6.91 2.38
CA LEU A 124 -19.81 -7.20 0.96
C LEU A 124 -19.76 -8.71 0.72
N TRP A 125 -19.03 -9.42 1.56
CA TRP A 125 -18.97 -10.89 1.48
C TRP A 125 -20.28 -11.57 1.89
N SER A 126 -21.15 -10.92 2.68
CA SER A 126 -22.50 -11.46 2.96
C SER A 126 -23.41 -11.50 1.74
N ILE A 127 -23.08 -10.76 0.68
CA ILE A 127 -23.79 -10.72 -0.61
C ILE A 127 -22.94 -11.22 -1.79
N ASP A 128 -21.81 -11.88 -1.51
CA ASP A 128 -20.85 -12.30 -2.55
C ASP A 128 -21.52 -13.15 -3.64
N ASP A 129 -22.41 -14.08 -3.27
CA ASP A 129 -23.15 -14.92 -4.21
C ASP A 129 -23.99 -14.09 -5.21
N THR A 130 -24.61 -13.01 -4.74
CA THR A 130 -25.39 -12.11 -5.60
C THR A 130 -24.48 -11.35 -6.57
N ILE A 131 -23.32 -10.91 -6.12
CA ILE A 131 -22.36 -10.18 -6.95
C ILE A 131 -21.68 -11.13 -7.93
N ARG A 132 -21.12 -12.24 -7.43
CA ARG A 132 -20.31 -13.19 -8.21
C ARG A 132 -21.09 -13.94 -9.28
N LYS A 133 -22.43 -13.99 -9.18
CA LYS A 133 -23.28 -14.43 -10.29
C LYS A 133 -23.17 -13.54 -11.51
N ASN A 134 -22.92 -12.25 -11.32
CA ASN A 134 -22.91 -11.25 -12.37
C ASN A 134 -21.48 -10.88 -12.80
N ILE A 135 -20.59 -10.62 -11.86
CA ILE A 135 -19.22 -10.15 -12.12
C ILE A 135 -18.22 -10.82 -11.16
N PRO A 136 -16.96 -11.04 -11.60
CA PRO A 136 -15.93 -11.54 -10.70
C PRO A 136 -15.52 -10.50 -9.64
N MET A 137 -15.15 -11.01 -8.44
CA MET A 137 -14.65 -10.25 -7.32
C MET A 137 -13.14 -10.45 -7.16
N VAL A 138 -12.39 -9.36 -7.17
CA VAL A 138 -10.94 -9.31 -6.97
C VAL A 138 -10.63 -8.54 -5.69
N TYR A 139 -10.12 -9.23 -4.69
CA TYR A 139 -9.74 -8.64 -3.40
C TYR A 139 -8.24 -8.40 -3.35
N TYR A 140 -7.82 -7.15 -3.06
CA TYR A 140 -6.42 -6.84 -2.79
C TYR A 140 -6.17 -6.95 -1.29
N HIS A 141 -5.58 -8.06 -0.88
CA HIS A 141 -5.48 -8.56 0.48
C HIS A 141 -4.33 -7.90 1.25
N VAL A 142 -4.62 -7.41 2.46
CA VAL A 142 -3.71 -6.62 3.31
C VAL A 142 -3.42 -7.22 4.68
N TRP A 143 -4.01 -8.36 5.04
CA TRP A 143 -3.84 -8.96 6.36
C TRP A 143 -2.44 -9.55 6.53
N ASP A 144 -1.76 -9.19 7.62
CA ASP A 144 -0.35 -9.44 7.85
C ASP A 144 -0.04 -10.22 9.13
N ASN A 145 -1.05 -10.53 9.94
CA ASN A 145 -0.82 -11.10 11.26
C ASN A 145 -0.72 -12.62 11.24
N TYR A 146 0.15 -13.10 12.09
CA TYR A 146 0.34 -14.52 12.42
C TYR A 146 -0.31 -14.82 13.79
N PRO A 147 -0.78 -16.03 14.11
CA PRO A 147 -0.89 -17.20 13.24
C PRO A 147 -1.90 -16.97 12.13
N TYR A 148 -1.77 -17.72 11.03
CA TYR A 148 -2.63 -17.50 9.86
C TYR A 148 -4.10 -17.55 10.25
N PRO A 149 -4.89 -16.51 9.88
CA PRO A 149 -6.21 -16.25 10.43
C PRO A 149 -7.29 -17.18 9.84
N LYS A 150 -7.40 -18.39 10.36
CA LYS A 150 -8.44 -19.35 9.93
C LYS A 150 -9.85 -18.78 10.04
N PHE A 151 -10.07 -17.81 10.94
CA PHE A 151 -11.34 -17.09 11.06
C PHE A 151 -11.66 -16.19 9.85
N ASN A 152 -10.68 -15.84 9.02
CA ASN A 152 -10.89 -15.13 7.75
C ASN A 152 -11.14 -16.06 6.56
N LYS A 153 -11.09 -17.38 6.74
CA LYS A 153 -11.23 -18.35 5.64
C LYS A 153 -12.46 -18.08 4.77
N ARG A 154 -13.63 -17.87 5.39
CA ARG A 154 -14.87 -17.58 4.66
C ARG A 154 -14.74 -16.32 3.79
N TYR A 155 -14.08 -15.28 4.28
CA TYR A 155 -13.88 -14.05 3.53
C TYR A 155 -12.99 -14.29 2.29
N TYR A 156 -11.93 -15.07 2.43
CA TYR A 156 -11.07 -15.42 1.29
C TYR A 156 -11.80 -16.26 0.25
N GLU A 157 -12.57 -17.26 0.68
CA GLU A 157 -13.35 -18.13 -0.20
C GLU A 157 -14.49 -17.41 -0.93
N SER A 158 -14.91 -16.24 -0.45
CA SER A 158 -15.93 -15.41 -1.07
C SER A 158 -15.39 -14.50 -2.19
N ASN A 159 -14.21 -14.78 -2.74
CA ASN A 159 -13.63 -14.07 -3.87
C ASN A 159 -13.37 -15.03 -5.04
N ASP A 160 -13.33 -14.49 -6.25
CA ASP A 160 -12.88 -15.25 -7.42
C ASP A 160 -11.35 -15.24 -7.50
N VAL A 161 -10.73 -14.08 -7.20
CA VAL A 161 -9.28 -13.89 -7.21
C VAL A 161 -8.86 -13.03 -6.02
N ILE A 162 -7.73 -13.33 -5.43
CA ILE A 162 -7.07 -12.50 -4.41
C ILE A 162 -5.69 -12.12 -4.90
N ALA A 163 -5.39 -10.82 -4.89
CA ALA A 163 -4.03 -10.30 -4.99
C ALA A 163 -3.50 -9.97 -3.59
N SER A 164 -2.25 -10.28 -3.30
CA SER A 164 -1.63 -10.11 -1.98
C SER A 164 -0.49 -9.11 -2.02
N ILE A 165 -0.45 -8.19 -1.05
CA ILE A 165 0.47 -7.04 -1.03
C ILE A 165 1.91 -7.40 -0.62
N SER A 166 2.14 -8.55 0.00
CA SER A 166 3.46 -9.01 0.44
C SER A 166 3.55 -10.52 0.42
N LYS A 167 4.75 -11.08 0.52
CA LYS A 167 4.96 -12.54 0.60
C LYS A 167 4.21 -13.15 1.77
N VAL A 168 4.22 -12.49 2.93
CA VAL A 168 3.49 -12.95 4.12
C VAL A 168 1.98 -12.96 3.87
N THR A 169 1.42 -11.92 3.26
CA THR A 169 -0.01 -11.86 2.95
C THR A 169 -0.41 -12.92 1.91
N SER A 170 0.48 -13.23 0.98
CA SER A 170 0.33 -14.32 -0.01
C SER A 170 0.30 -15.70 0.67
N ASP A 171 1.26 -15.98 1.55
CA ASP A 171 1.35 -17.23 2.30
C ASP A 171 0.12 -17.47 3.20
N ILE A 172 -0.44 -16.38 3.76
CA ILE A 172 -1.69 -16.44 4.53
C ILE A 172 -2.82 -16.98 3.66
N VAL A 173 -3.07 -16.39 2.50
CA VAL A 173 -4.16 -16.83 1.60
C VAL A 173 -3.95 -18.26 1.13
N ARG A 174 -2.76 -18.59 0.66
CA ARG A 174 -2.39 -19.94 0.18
C ARG A 174 -2.56 -21.01 1.25
N THR A 175 -2.35 -20.66 2.51
CA THR A 175 -2.49 -21.58 3.64
C THR A 175 -3.93 -21.70 4.13
N VAL A 176 -4.65 -20.58 4.22
CA VAL A 176 -6.00 -20.54 4.84
C VAL A 176 -7.09 -20.93 3.82
N ALA A 177 -6.92 -20.55 2.56
CA ALA A 177 -7.88 -20.79 1.47
C ALA A 177 -7.17 -21.25 0.17
N PRO A 178 -6.50 -22.42 0.17
CA PRO A 178 -5.66 -22.86 -0.94
C PRO A 178 -6.40 -23.10 -2.26
N GLN A 179 -7.73 -23.15 -2.25
CA GLN A 179 -8.57 -23.31 -3.44
C GLN A 179 -8.87 -21.99 -4.15
N VAL A 180 -8.57 -20.85 -3.55
CA VAL A 180 -8.77 -19.53 -4.16
C VAL A 180 -7.59 -19.19 -5.05
N GLU A 181 -7.85 -18.67 -6.22
CA GLU A 181 -6.80 -18.17 -7.10
C GLU A 181 -6.12 -16.96 -6.45
N GLU A 182 -4.81 -17.07 -6.17
CA GLU A 182 -4.04 -16.06 -5.49
C GLU A 182 -2.83 -15.64 -6.29
N HIS A 183 -2.57 -14.32 -6.32
CA HIS A 183 -1.44 -13.70 -7.01
C HIS A 183 -0.68 -12.76 -6.06
N TYR A 184 0.63 -12.93 -5.97
CA TYR A 184 1.50 -11.98 -5.28
C TYR A 184 1.69 -10.75 -6.16
N VAL A 185 1.12 -9.62 -5.75
CA VAL A 185 1.25 -8.30 -6.40
C VAL A 185 1.63 -7.28 -5.33
N PRO A 186 2.94 -7.12 -5.06
CA PRO A 186 3.39 -6.25 -3.99
C PRO A 186 3.04 -4.78 -4.28
N HIS A 187 2.93 -3.98 -3.22
CA HIS A 187 2.80 -2.54 -3.35
C HIS A 187 3.99 -1.92 -4.10
N ALA A 188 3.76 -0.77 -4.69
CA ALA A 188 4.77 -0.06 -5.46
C ALA A 188 5.00 1.36 -4.95
N VAL A 189 6.11 1.91 -5.38
CA VAL A 189 6.47 3.31 -5.22
C VAL A 189 6.70 3.96 -6.58
N ASP A 190 6.29 5.23 -6.71
CA ASP A 190 6.59 6.02 -7.89
C ASP A 190 8.01 6.60 -7.79
N SER A 191 8.96 5.97 -8.47
CA SER A 191 10.36 6.39 -8.50
C SER A 191 10.60 7.72 -9.23
N ASN A 192 9.62 8.27 -9.94
CA ASN A 192 9.71 9.63 -10.46
C ASN A 192 9.55 10.67 -9.35
N ILE A 193 8.89 10.31 -8.27
CA ILE A 193 8.68 11.16 -7.09
C ILE A 193 9.70 10.82 -6.00
N PHE A 194 9.74 9.54 -5.59
CA PHE A 194 10.65 9.03 -4.58
C PHE A 194 11.95 8.54 -5.22
N ASN A 195 12.90 9.44 -5.36
CA ASN A 195 14.21 9.21 -5.96
C ASN A 195 15.30 9.96 -5.21
N GLU A 196 16.53 9.58 -5.47
CA GLU A 196 17.70 10.27 -4.94
C GLU A 196 17.76 11.71 -5.46
N LYS A 197 17.91 12.68 -4.55
CA LYS A 197 18.06 14.09 -4.86
C LYS A 197 19.53 14.44 -4.96
N THR A 198 19.84 15.54 -5.69
CA THR A 198 21.24 15.96 -5.82
C THR A 198 21.82 16.45 -4.50
N PRO A 199 23.14 16.30 -4.28
CA PRO A 199 23.80 16.82 -3.07
C PRO A 199 23.54 18.30 -2.82
N GLU A 200 23.40 19.11 -3.87
CA GLU A 200 23.09 20.55 -3.78
C GLU A 200 21.69 20.78 -3.23
N GLN A 201 20.69 19.97 -3.67
CA GLN A 201 19.32 20.06 -3.18
C GLN A 201 19.25 19.70 -1.70
N ILE A 202 19.89 18.58 -1.32
CA ILE A 202 19.96 18.10 0.07
C ILE A 202 20.66 19.16 0.95
N LYS A 203 21.84 19.63 0.53
CA LYS A 203 22.60 20.65 1.26
C LYS A 203 21.82 21.93 1.47
N LYS A 204 21.05 22.38 0.47
CA LYS A 204 20.20 23.57 0.58
C LYS A 204 19.16 23.41 1.67
N VAL A 205 18.51 22.25 1.77
CA VAL A 205 17.51 21.97 2.80
C VAL A 205 18.16 21.88 4.18
N LEU A 206 19.24 21.13 4.32
CA LEU A 206 19.96 20.97 5.58
C LEU A 206 20.49 22.33 6.11
N SER A 207 21.06 23.17 5.24
CA SER A 207 21.58 24.47 5.64
C SER A 207 20.51 25.48 6.10
N SER A 208 19.27 25.28 5.66
CA SER A 208 18.12 26.11 6.04
C SER A 208 17.41 25.62 7.31
N ASN A 209 17.77 24.43 7.80
CA ASN A 209 17.11 23.77 8.93
C ASN A 209 18.13 23.39 10.01
N LYS A 210 18.40 24.33 10.93
CA LYS A 210 19.37 24.18 12.02
C LYS A 210 19.35 22.83 12.75
N PRO A 211 18.20 22.23 13.07
CA PRO A 211 18.15 20.95 13.77
C PRO A 211 18.83 19.79 13.05
N PHE A 212 18.99 19.87 11.74
CA PHE A 212 19.59 18.79 10.92
C PHE A 212 21.04 19.09 10.52
N GLN A 213 21.51 20.32 10.75
CA GLN A 213 22.86 20.70 10.36
C GLN A 213 23.93 19.88 11.10
N ASP A 214 24.84 19.26 10.32
CA ASP A 214 25.94 18.45 10.83
C ASP A 214 25.54 17.33 11.80
N ARG A 215 24.30 16.83 11.67
CA ARG A 215 23.74 15.75 12.47
C ARG A 215 23.43 14.53 11.64
N PHE A 216 23.61 13.36 12.21
CA PHE A 216 23.06 12.11 11.71
C PHE A 216 21.55 12.11 11.98
N VAL A 217 20.73 11.91 10.94
CA VAL A 217 19.27 11.99 11.02
C VAL A 217 18.66 10.61 10.91
N PHE A 218 18.15 10.10 12.04
CA PHE A 218 17.21 8.99 12.04
C PHE A 218 15.81 9.50 11.71
N PHE A 219 15.14 8.96 10.72
CA PHE A 219 13.80 9.37 10.31
C PHE A 219 12.76 8.31 10.64
N TRP A 220 11.63 8.74 11.18
CA TRP A 220 10.48 7.89 11.46
C TRP A 220 9.22 8.53 10.90
N ASN A 221 8.64 7.91 9.85
CA ASN A 221 7.42 8.34 9.20
C ASN A 221 6.34 7.27 9.38
N ASN A 222 5.46 7.47 10.33
CA ASN A 222 4.36 6.56 10.61
C ASN A 222 3.20 7.30 11.25
N ARG A 223 1.99 6.73 11.12
CA ARG A 223 0.87 7.10 11.96
C ARG A 223 1.20 6.78 13.42
N ASN A 224 0.90 7.68 14.34
CA ASN A 224 1.03 7.43 15.77
C ASN A 224 -0.08 6.46 16.24
N ALA A 225 0.06 5.18 15.93
CA ALA A 225 -0.84 4.12 16.33
C ALA A 225 -0.09 3.13 17.22
N ARG A 226 -0.80 2.48 18.16
CA ARG A 226 -0.22 1.58 19.18
C ARG A 226 0.81 0.60 18.60
N ARG A 227 0.47 -0.11 17.50
CA ARG A 227 1.36 -1.10 16.89
C ARG A 227 2.63 -0.52 16.27
N LYS A 228 2.71 0.80 16.09
CA LYS A 228 3.88 1.49 15.53
C LYS A 228 4.97 1.76 16.55
N GLN A 229 4.73 1.44 17.82
CA GLN A 229 5.70 1.50 18.91
C GLN A 229 6.32 2.88 19.15
N THR A 230 5.53 3.95 18.96
CA THR A 230 5.98 5.34 19.11
C THR A 230 6.65 5.59 20.46
N GLY A 231 6.06 5.10 21.56
CA GLY A 231 6.63 5.27 22.90
C GLY A 231 7.92 4.51 23.10
N SER A 232 8.00 3.26 22.64
CA SER A 232 9.24 2.48 22.69
C SER A 232 10.34 3.17 21.90
N LEU A 233 10.04 3.67 20.69
CA LEU A 233 10.99 4.43 19.87
C LEU A 233 11.56 5.62 20.64
N ILE A 234 10.70 6.46 21.23
CA ILE A 234 11.12 7.69 21.92
C ILE A 234 11.92 7.35 23.18
N HIS A 235 11.47 6.39 24.00
CA HIS A 235 12.18 5.98 25.22
C HIS A 235 13.54 5.36 24.89
N TRP A 236 13.60 4.43 23.95
CA TRP A 236 14.85 3.76 23.61
C TRP A 236 15.81 4.67 22.84
N TYR A 237 15.30 5.64 22.08
CA TYR A 237 16.13 6.67 21.50
C TYR A 237 16.77 7.56 22.59
N LYS A 238 16.04 7.86 23.69
CA LYS A 238 16.65 8.55 24.85
C LYS A 238 17.77 7.74 25.46
N ASP A 239 17.59 6.43 25.60
CA ASP A 239 18.64 5.53 26.09
C ASP A 239 19.84 5.48 25.14
N PHE A 240 19.58 5.45 23.81
CA PHE A 240 20.63 5.50 22.79
C PHE A 240 21.52 6.73 22.92
N LEU A 241 20.96 7.90 23.23
CA LEU A 241 21.74 9.11 23.43
C LEU A 241 22.71 9.05 24.64
N GLU A 242 22.54 8.09 25.55
CA GLU A 242 23.42 7.89 26.71
C GLU A 242 24.47 6.81 26.47
N LEU A 243 24.49 6.17 25.29
CA LEU A 243 25.48 5.13 24.97
C LEU A 243 26.87 5.72 24.74
N GLU A 244 27.89 4.96 25.14
CA GLU A 244 29.28 5.29 24.83
C GLU A 244 29.49 5.36 23.30
N GLY A 245 30.15 6.39 22.83
CA GLY A 245 30.42 6.61 21.41
C GLY A 245 29.30 7.34 20.65
N VAL A 246 28.23 7.78 21.33
CA VAL A 246 27.17 8.63 20.76
C VAL A 246 27.39 10.08 21.17
N ASP A 247 27.59 10.93 20.17
CA ASP A 247 27.60 12.38 20.36
C ASP A 247 26.18 12.94 20.23
N ARG A 248 25.56 13.30 21.35
CA ARG A 248 24.18 13.82 21.41
C ARG A 248 23.95 15.04 20.54
N ASP A 249 24.98 15.88 20.35
CA ASP A 249 24.89 17.09 19.53
C ASP A 249 25.02 16.80 18.03
N LYS A 250 25.36 15.55 17.66
CA LYS A 250 25.57 15.09 16.30
C LYS A 250 24.51 14.09 15.80
N VAL A 251 23.43 13.88 16.54
CA VAL A 251 22.37 12.97 16.15
C VAL A 251 20.98 13.59 16.39
N CYS A 252 20.02 13.26 15.56
CA CYS A 252 18.64 13.74 15.63
C CYS A 252 17.67 12.62 15.29
N LEU A 253 16.60 12.45 16.06
CA LEU A 253 15.43 11.68 15.68
C LEU A 253 14.40 12.63 15.05
N PHE A 254 14.17 12.47 13.76
CA PHE A 254 13.16 13.23 13.02
C PHE A 254 11.89 12.40 12.88
N MET A 255 10.79 12.87 13.45
CA MET A 255 9.50 12.16 13.44
C MET A 255 8.48 12.93 12.61
N HIS A 256 7.91 12.28 11.58
CA HIS A 256 6.79 12.80 10.81
C HIS A 256 5.53 12.03 11.19
N THR A 257 4.66 12.67 11.98
CA THR A 257 3.46 12.03 12.52
C THR A 257 2.44 13.04 13.05
N ASP A 258 1.19 12.64 13.24
CA ASP A 258 0.24 13.37 14.07
C ASP A 258 0.51 13.02 15.56
N PRO A 259 1.04 13.96 16.37
CA PRO A 259 1.34 13.70 17.76
C PRO A 259 0.10 13.50 18.65
N ASN A 260 -1.08 13.85 18.13
CA ASN A 260 -2.36 13.81 18.85
C ASN A 260 -3.32 12.74 18.29
N ASP A 261 -2.84 11.77 17.49
CA ASP A 261 -3.68 10.68 16.99
C ASP A 261 -4.34 9.94 18.18
N PRO A 262 -5.68 9.84 18.25
CA PRO A 262 -6.39 9.25 19.38
C PRO A 262 -6.11 7.74 19.56
N HIS A 263 -5.51 7.08 18.58
CA HIS A 263 -5.13 5.66 18.64
C HIS A 263 -3.67 5.45 19.04
N GLY A 264 -2.95 6.55 19.35
CA GLY A 264 -1.54 6.55 19.68
C GLY A 264 -1.24 7.01 21.10
N GLN A 265 -0.02 7.48 21.28
CA GLN A 265 0.50 8.01 22.54
C GLN A 265 0.66 9.53 22.46
N PRO A 266 0.56 10.26 23.57
CA PRO A 266 0.74 11.70 23.60
C PRO A 266 2.23 12.05 23.38
N VAL A 267 2.65 12.18 22.14
CA VAL A 267 4.06 12.33 21.76
C VAL A 267 4.70 13.53 22.46
N GLN A 268 4.06 14.71 22.43
CA GLN A 268 4.63 15.89 23.08
C GLN A 268 4.86 15.70 24.56
N TYR A 269 3.90 15.07 25.27
CA TYR A 269 4.04 14.76 26.70
C TYR A 269 5.23 13.85 26.98
N LEU A 270 5.45 12.83 26.12
CA LEU A 270 6.60 11.93 26.26
C LEU A 270 7.93 12.68 26.07
N LEU A 271 8.01 13.55 25.06
CA LEU A 271 9.21 14.35 24.81
C LEU A 271 9.55 15.28 25.97
N ASP A 272 8.53 15.97 26.50
CA ASP A 272 8.70 16.90 27.65
C ASP A 272 9.11 16.12 28.92
N HIS A 273 8.47 14.98 29.18
CA HIS A 273 8.76 14.14 30.34
C HIS A 273 10.18 13.58 30.34
N LEU A 274 10.67 13.16 29.17
CA LEU A 274 12.02 12.61 29.01
C LEU A 274 13.12 13.65 28.92
N GLY A 275 12.75 14.93 28.82
CA GLY A 275 13.68 16.05 28.88
C GLY A 275 14.71 16.05 27.74
N PHE A 276 14.26 15.90 26.50
CA PHE A 276 15.14 16.04 25.33
C PHE A 276 15.62 17.49 25.18
N LYS A 277 16.86 17.65 24.77
CA LYS A 277 17.41 18.96 24.41
C LYS A 277 16.94 19.39 23.01
N GLU A 278 17.02 20.68 22.73
CA GLU A 278 16.71 21.23 21.42
C GLU A 278 17.53 20.53 20.30
N GLY A 279 16.83 20.01 19.29
CA GLY A 279 17.42 19.34 18.13
C GLY A 279 17.71 17.85 18.33
N GLU A 280 17.57 17.27 19.54
CA GLU A 280 17.68 15.81 19.71
C GLU A 280 16.48 15.08 19.09
N VAL A 281 15.28 15.67 19.17
CA VAL A 281 14.07 15.18 18.49
C VAL A 281 13.38 16.34 17.78
N VAL A 282 12.99 16.14 16.53
CA VAL A 282 12.28 17.12 15.71
C VAL A 282 10.96 16.51 15.25
N LEU A 283 9.86 17.24 15.42
CA LEU A 283 8.53 16.83 14.96
C LEU A 283 8.14 17.58 13.69
N SER A 284 7.63 16.83 12.71
CA SER A 284 6.90 17.32 11.53
C SER A 284 5.47 16.82 11.60
N THR A 285 4.52 17.73 11.71
CA THR A 285 3.11 17.41 11.96
C THR A 285 2.18 17.76 10.80
N SER A 286 2.66 18.54 9.84
CA SER A 286 1.88 18.96 8.68
C SER A 286 1.84 17.85 7.62
N LYS A 287 0.66 17.63 7.00
CA LYS A 287 0.59 16.77 5.81
C LYS A 287 1.41 17.42 4.68
N LEU A 288 2.30 16.64 4.11
CA LEU A 288 3.19 17.08 3.03
C LEU A 288 2.84 16.38 1.70
N PRO A 289 2.99 17.08 0.57
CA PRO A 289 2.93 16.45 -0.75
C PRO A 289 4.07 15.44 -0.92
N ALA A 290 3.88 14.49 -1.84
CA ALA A 290 4.81 13.37 -2.03
C ALA A 290 6.24 13.80 -2.41
N ASP A 291 6.40 14.87 -3.18
CA ASP A 291 7.71 15.42 -3.54
C ASP A 291 8.47 15.99 -2.33
N GLN A 292 7.75 16.62 -1.40
CA GLN A 292 8.32 17.09 -0.15
C GLN A 292 8.63 15.90 0.79
N MET A 293 7.78 14.89 0.84
CA MET A 293 8.08 13.65 1.57
C MET A 293 9.33 12.98 1.03
N SER A 294 9.50 12.92 -0.30
CA SER A 294 10.71 12.42 -0.94
C SER A 294 11.97 13.15 -0.43
N MET A 295 11.89 14.46 -0.25
CA MET A 295 13.01 15.24 0.30
C MET A 295 13.32 14.86 1.76
N LEU A 296 12.31 14.53 2.59
CA LEU A 296 12.54 14.11 3.97
C LEU A 296 13.35 12.81 4.05
N TYR A 297 13.06 11.85 3.18
CA TYR A 297 13.87 10.64 3.08
C TYR A 297 15.31 10.93 2.63
N ASN A 298 15.48 11.87 1.72
CA ASN A 298 16.81 12.23 1.20
C ASN A 298 17.70 12.98 2.20
N ILE A 299 17.12 13.71 3.18
CA ILE A 299 17.89 14.35 4.25
C ILE A 299 18.16 13.42 5.43
N ALA A 300 17.51 12.27 5.47
CA ALA A 300 17.71 11.26 6.49
C ALA A 300 18.91 10.36 6.14
N ASP A 301 19.66 9.96 7.16
CA ASP A 301 20.72 8.96 7.04
C ASP A 301 20.17 7.53 7.13
N CYS A 302 19.03 7.35 7.82
CA CYS A 302 18.37 6.07 7.98
C CYS A 302 16.89 6.26 8.36
N THR A 303 16.00 5.46 7.78
CA THR A 303 14.59 5.42 8.18
C THR A 303 14.31 4.21 9.09
N ILE A 304 13.54 4.45 10.15
CA ILE A 304 13.21 3.44 11.16
C ILE A 304 11.75 3.01 11.04
N ASN A 305 11.48 1.71 11.13
CA ASN A 305 10.14 1.16 11.32
C ASN A 305 10.17 -0.08 12.23
N ILE A 306 9.87 0.13 13.50
CA ILE A 306 9.83 -0.93 14.53
C ILE A 306 8.40 -1.37 14.88
N SER A 307 7.50 -1.31 13.91
CA SER A 307 6.11 -1.75 14.08
C SER A 307 6.04 -3.21 14.52
N ASP A 308 5.10 -3.51 15.44
CA ASP A 308 4.83 -4.89 15.90
C ASP A 308 4.17 -5.75 14.81
N ALA A 309 3.55 -5.12 13.83
CA ALA A 309 2.95 -5.72 12.64
C ALA A 309 2.88 -4.68 11.52
N GLU A 310 3.21 -5.08 10.30
CA GLU A 310 3.21 -4.20 9.13
C GLU A 310 2.87 -4.97 7.85
N GLY A 311 1.74 -4.66 7.21
CA GLY A 311 1.31 -5.35 6.00
C GLY A 311 2.32 -5.26 4.87
N PHE A 312 2.83 -4.05 4.64
CA PHE A 312 3.88 -3.83 3.65
C PHE A 312 4.96 -2.87 4.14
N GLY A 313 4.60 -1.63 4.54
CA GLY A 313 5.57 -0.61 4.97
C GLY A 313 5.94 0.37 3.84
N LEU A 314 4.99 1.19 3.39
CA LEU A 314 5.24 2.15 2.30
C LEU A 314 6.35 3.15 2.64
N ALA A 315 6.44 3.61 3.90
CA ALA A 315 7.46 4.56 4.32
C ALA A 315 8.89 4.02 4.17
N THR A 316 9.11 2.75 4.45
CA THR A 316 10.42 2.11 4.25
C THR A 316 10.72 1.84 2.78
N LEU A 317 9.70 1.52 1.98
CA LEU A 317 9.84 1.40 0.54
C LEU A 317 10.21 2.74 -0.12
N GLU A 318 9.55 3.83 0.27
CA GLU A 318 9.84 5.19 -0.17
C GLU A 318 11.26 5.62 0.20
N SER A 319 11.71 5.25 1.40
CA SER A 319 13.08 5.48 1.88
C SER A 319 14.12 4.78 1.00
N LEU A 320 13.94 3.48 0.76
CA LEU A 320 14.84 2.71 -0.10
C LEU A 320 14.83 3.24 -1.54
N SER A 321 13.69 3.66 -2.06
CA SER A 321 13.59 4.29 -3.38
C SER A 321 14.41 5.59 -3.49
N CYS A 322 14.52 6.32 -2.37
CA CYS A 322 15.37 7.52 -2.26
C CYS A 322 16.86 7.21 -2.00
N GLY A 323 17.24 5.94 -1.89
CA GLY A 323 18.62 5.54 -1.60
C GLY A 323 18.99 5.64 -0.11
N THR A 324 18.00 5.75 0.80
CA THR A 324 18.19 5.83 2.24
C THR A 324 17.94 4.48 2.88
N PRO A 325 18.93 3.89 3.59
CA PRO A 325 18.81 2.58 4.22
C PRO A 325 17.80 2.59 5.38
N ILE A 326 17.37 1.39 5.80
CA ILE A 326 16.31 1.22 6.80
C ILE A 326 16.76 0.40 8.01
N ILE A 327 16.16 0.66 9.16
CA ILE A 327 16.17 -0.24 10.33
C ILE A 327 14.73 -0.71 10.56
N VAL A 328 14.49 -2.01 10.52
CA VAL A 328 13.13 -2.54 10.62
C VAL A 328 13.02 -3.74 11.57
N ASN A 329 11.85 -3.88 12.20
CA ASN A 329 11.44 -5.15 12.78
C ASN A 329 11.19 -6.18 11.66
N MET A 330 11.68 -7.40 11.81
CA MET A 330 11.49 -8.50 10.85
C MET A 330 10.06 -9.06 10.95
N THR A 331 9.08 -8.24 10.56
CA THR A 331 7.66 -8.57 10.58
C THR A 331 6.98 -8.20 9.26
N GLY A 332 5.97 -8.98 8.86
CA GLY A 332 5.15 -8.71 7.68
C GLY A 332 5.97 -8.41 6.42
N GLY A 333 5.54 -7.41 5.68
CA GLY A 333 6.20 -6.99 4.43
C GLY A 333 7.54 -6.29 4.61
N LEU A 334 7.90 -5.85 5.83
CA LEU A 334 9.22 -5.24 6.09
C LEU A 334 10.36 -6.22 5.84
N GLN A 335 10.13 -7.52 6.02
CA GLN A 335 11.12 -8.56 5.81
C GLN A 335 11.63 -8.59 4.37
N GLU A 336 10.73 -8.50 3.40
CA GLU A 336 11.08 -8.55 1.98
C GLU A 336 11.64 -7.23 1.43
N GLN A 337 11.54 -6.15 2.21
CA GLN A 337 12.14 -4.85 1.86
C GLN A 337 13.57 -4.73 2.34
N VAL A 338 13.88 -5.24 3.55
CA VAL A 338 15.21 -5.08 4.16
C VAL A 338 16.22 -6.07 3.61
N THR A 339 15.76 -7.18 3.02
CA THR A 339 16.62 -8.20 2.41
C THR A 339 15.87 -8.97 1.31
N ASP A 340 16.61 -9.42 0.30
CA ASP A 340 16.12 -10.38 -0.71
C ASP A 340 16.42 -11.84 -0.33
N GLY A 341 17.06 -12.05 0.81
CA GLY A 341 17.53 -13.35 1.32
C GLY A 341 19.03 -13.58 1.10
N GLU A 342 19.67 -12.86 0.20
CA GLU A 342 21.11 -12.91 -0.08
C GLU A 342 21.81 -11.62 0.35
N GLN A 343 21.21 -10.48 0.06
CA GLN A 343 21.73 -9.16 0.36
C GLN A 343 20.83 -8.43 1.35
N TRP A 344 21.44 -7.54 2.13
CA TRP A 344 20.75 -6.65 3.05
C TRP A 344 20.77 -5.22 2.53
N PHE A 345 19.67 -4.50 2.76
CA PHE A 345 19.47 -3.11 2.34
C PHE A 345 19.27 -2.17 3.55
N GLY A 346 19.55 -2.70 4.73
CA GLY A 346 19.42 -2.06 6.02
C GLY A 346 19.67 -3.04 7.14
N ILE A 347 19.20 -2.75 8.34
CA ILE A 347 19.33 -3.61 9.52
C ILE A 347 17.96 -4.20 9.85
N GLY A 348 17.83 -5.52 9.77
CA GLY A 348 16.65 -6.26 10.20
C GLY A 348 16.80 -6.76 11.64
N ILE A 349 15.91 -6.34 12.54
CA ILE A 349 15.88 -6.76 13.93
C ILE A 349 14.94 -7.94 14.09
N GLN A 350 15.43 -9.08 14.55
CA GLN A 350 14.60 -10.25 14.80
C GLN A 350 13.69 -10.02 16.02
N PRO A 351 12.41 -10.40 15.97
CA PRO A 351 11.54 -10.32 17.14
C PRO A 351 12.08 -11.13 18.32
N ALA A 352 12.23 -10.49 19.46
CA ALA A 352 12.67 -11.14 20.72
C ALA A 352 11.50 -11.89 21.39
N SER A 353 10.27 -11.48 21.12
CA SER A 353 9.07 -12.08 21.68
C SER A 353 7.85 -11.87 20.78
N LYS A 354 6.77 -12.66 21.03
CA LYS A 354 5.48 -12.50 20.38
C LYS A 354 4.42 -12.28 21.44
N ALA A 355 3.63 -11.23 21.28
CA ALA A 355 2.47 -10.98 22.14
C ALA A 355 1.20 -11.41 21.41
N ILE A 356 0.36 -12.21 22.10
CA ILE A 356 -0.98 -12.50 21.61
C ILE A 356 -1.89 -11.34 21.99
N ILE A 357 -2.52 -10.75 21.01
CA ILE A 357 -3.58 -9.75 21.20
C ILE A 357 -4.83 -10.16 20.43
N GLY A 358 -5.94 -9.50 20.70
CA GLY A 358 -7.17 -9.77 20.00
C GLY A 358 -8.29 -8.83 20.41
N SER A 359 -9.43 -9.02 19.77
CA SER A 359 -10.69 -8.34 20.03
C SER A 359 -11.85 -9.28 19.70
N GLN A 360 -13.09 -8.82 19.90
CA GLN A 360 -14.26 -9.61 19.51
C GLN A 360 -14.30 -9.93 17.99
N GLN A 361 -13.80 -9.02 17.18
CA GLN A 361 -13.75 -9.19 15.71
C GLN A 361 -12.48 -9.91 15.23
N VAL A 362 -11.42 -9.89 16.04
CA VAL A 362 -10.14 -10.51 15.74
C VAL A 362 -9.73 -11.36 16.92
N PRO A 363 -10.11 -12.64 16.96
CA PRO A 363 -10.02 -13.45 18.18
C PRO A 363 -8.58 -13.65 18.66
N TYR A 364 -7.61 -13.66 17.75
CA TYR A 364 -6.19 -13.75 18.11
C TYR A 364 -5.32 -13.31 16.96
N ILE A 365 -4.26 -12.55 17.27
CA ILE A 365 -3.14 -12.24 16.39
C ILE A 365 -1.86 -12.22 17.22
N TYR A 366 -0.72 -12.53 16.63
CA TYR A 366 0.57 -12.23 17.21
C TYR A 366 1.05 -10.86 16.76
N GLU A 367 1.70 -10.17 17.67
CA GLU A 367 2.51 -9.00 17.39
C GLU A 367 3.97 -9.35 17.67
N ASP A 368 4.83 -9.08 16.70
CA ASP A 368 6.26 -9.34 16.77
C ASP A 368 6.95 -8.18 17.50
N ARG A 369 7.55 -8.43 18.66
CA ARG A 369 8.17 -7.41 19.49
C ARG A 369 9.67 -7.58 19.55
N ILE A 370 10.40 -6.54 19.18
CA ILE A 370 11.84 -6.47 19.32
C ILE A 370 12.25 -6.19 20.76
N SER A 371 13.50 -6.51 21.12
CA SER A 371 14.08 -6.12 22.40
C SER A 371 14.62 -4.69 22.32
N ARG A 372 14.72 -4.04 23.49
CA ARG A 372 15.38 -2.76 23.65
C ARG A 372 16.86 -2.84 23.23
N GLU A 373 17.52 -3.89 23.69
CA GLU A 373 18.95 -4.13 23.44
C GLU A 373 19.25 -4.25 21.95
N ASP A 374 18.49 -5.04 21.21
CA ASP A 374 18.68 -5.23 19.77
C ASP A 374 18.41 -3.93 19.00
N PHE A 375 17.42 -3.14 19.43
CA PHE A 375 17.16 -1.86 18.82
C PHE A 375 18.29 -0.85 19.08
N LEU A 376 18.81 -0.76 20.32
CA LEU A 376 19.95 0.10 20.63
C LEU A 376 21.20 -0.29 19.84
N ASN A 377 21.45 -1.58 19.69
CA ASN A 377 22.57 -2.10 18.88
C ASN A 377 22.39 -1.71 17.39
N ALA A 378 21.17 -1.83 16.85
CA ALA A 378 20.89 -1.45 15.47
C ALA A 378 21.07 0.06 15.22
N LEU A 379 20.64 0.91 16.16
CA LEU A 379 20.89 2.35 16.09
C LEU A 379 22.39 2.65 16.13
N LEU A 380 23.12 2.03 17.05
CA LEU A 380 24.57 2.25 17.21
C LEU A 380 25.34 1.77 15.99
N GLU A 381 25.03 0.59 15.46
CA GLU A 381 25.63 0.04 14.25
C GLU A 381 25.44 1.00 13.05
N MET A 382 24.21 1.48 12.83
CA MET A 382 23.91 2.39 11.73
C MET A 382 24.56 3.75 11.92
N TYR A 383 24.59 4.28 13.15
CA TYR A 383 25.22 5.56 13.47
C TYR A 383 26.74 5.53 13.28
N GLN A 384 27.40 4.44 13.68
CA GLN A 384 28.83 4.25 13.56
C GLN A 384 29.29 3.69 12.21
N MET A 385 28.34 3.30 11.34
CA MET A 385 28.65 2.78 10.01
C MET A 385 29.40 3.82 9.19
N ASP A 386 30.45 3.36 8.51
CA ASP A 386 31.19 4.18 7.57
C ASP A 386 30.23 4.82 6.53
N PRO A 387 30.33 6.14 6.28
CA PRO A 387 29.42 6.81 5.34
C PRO A 387 29.37 6.17 3.95
N ASP A 388 30.50 5.71 3.41
CA ASP A 388 30.53 5.09 2.08
C ASP A 388 29.80 3.75 2.07
N LYS A 389 29.92 2.95 3.15
CA LYS A 389 29.15 1.72 3.32
C LYS A 389 27.66 1.99 3.44
N ARG A 390 27.26 3.03 4.16
CA ARG A 390 25.86 3.42 4.31
C ARG A 390 25.25 3.86 2.97
N ILE A 391 26.01 4.62 2.18
CA ILE A 391 25.61 5.01 0.81
C ILE A 391 25.49 3.77 -0.10
N GLU A 392 26.44 2.84 -0.02
CA GLU A 392 26.37 1.59 -0.78
C GLU A 392 25.11 0.77 -0.41
N LEU A 393 24.84 0.64 0.89
CA LEU A 393 23.65 -0.02 1.41
C LEU A 393 22.36 0.60 0.86
N GLY A 394 22.27 1.93 0.86
CA GLY A 394 21.15 2.68 0.29
C GLY A 394 20.98 2.44 -1.22
N LYS A 395 22.07 2.41 -1.99
CA LYS A 395 22.05 2.13 -3.42
C LYS A 395 21.60 0.71 -3.76
N LEU A 396 22.03 -0.27 -2.95
CA LEU A 396 21.55 -1.65 -3.09
C LEU A 396 20.04 -1.72 -2.84
N GLY A 397 19.55 -1.05 -1.80
CA GLY A 397 18.12 -0.94 -1.51
C GLY A 397 17.34 -0.24 -2.62
N GLN A 398 17.86 0.85 -3.17
CA GLN A 398 17.25 1.54 -4.31
C GLN A 398 17.11 0.62 -5.53
N LYS A 399 18.16 -0.13 -5.86
CA LYS A 399 18.15 -1.11 -6.95
C LYS A 399 17.09 -2.20 -6.69
N HIS A 400 17.03 -2.74 -5.47
CA HIS A 400 16.03 -3.73 -5.08
C HIS A 400 14.60 -3.21 -5.30
N VAL A 401 14.33 -1.95 -4.94
CA VAL A 401 13.01 -1.32 -5.15
C VAL A 401 12.71 -1.16 -6.64
N GLN A 402 13.66 -0.69 -7.44
CA GLN A 402 13.50 -0.51 -8.88
C GLN A 402 13.17 -1.82 -9.60
N GLU A 403 13.81 -2.90 -9.21
CA GLU A 403 13.64 -4.22 -9.81
C GLU A 403 12.32 -4.90 -9.41
N ASN A 404 11.86 -4.71 -8.15
CA ASN A 404 10.77 -5.51 -7.59
C ASN A 404 9.49 -4.71 -7.29
N TYR A 405 9.58 -3.40 -7.02
CA TYR A 405 8.48 -2.59 -6.49
C TYR A 405 8.25 -1.29 -7.28
N SER A 406 8.71 -1.23 -8.53
CA SER A 406 8.48 -0.06 -9.38
C SER A 406 7.02 0.04 -9.80
N PHE A 407 6.54 1.27 -9.98
CA PHE A 407 5.19 1.53 -10.49
C PHE A 407 4.94 0.87 -11.86
N GLU A 408 5.97 0.79 -12.71
CA GLU A 408 5.88 0.17 -14.02
C GLU A 408 5.60 -1.35 -13.94
N ASN A 409 6.39 -2.08 -13.11
CA ASN A 409 6.19 -3.50 -12.90
C ASN A 409 4.84 -3.79 -12.23
N PHE A 410 4.47 -3.01 -11.24
CA PHE A 410 3.18 -3.06 -10.58
C PHE A 410 2.03 -2.86 -11.56
N GLY A 411 2.13 -1.82 -12.39
CA GLY A 411 1.11 -1.52 -13.39
C GLY A 411 0.93 -2.63 -14.40
N LYS A 412 2.03 -3.22 -14.88
CA LYS A 412 1.98 -4.36 -15.78
C LYS A 412 1.29 -5.56 -15.13
N GLN A 413 1.67 -5.91 -13.90
CA GLN A 413 1.05 -7.02 -13.16
C GLN A 413 -0.47 -6.83 -13.00
N TRP A 414 -0.93 -5.63 -12.66
CA TRP A 414 -2.35 -5.34 -12.52
C TRP A 414 -3.11 -5.37 -13.85
N VAL A 415 -2.53 -4.84 -14.93
CA VAL A 415 -3.15 -4.89 -16.27
C VAL A 415 -3.28 -6.34 -16.74
N ASP A 416 -2.24 -7.15 -16.55
CA ASP A 416 -2.23 -8.55 -16.94
C ASP A 416 -3.23 -9.35 -16.09
N LEU A 417 -3.24 -9.15 -14.77
CA LEU A 417 -4.17 -9.82 -13.86
C LEU A 417 -5.62 -9.49 -14.19
N MET A 418 -5.98 -8.22 -14.32
CA MET A 418 -7.35 -7.81 -14.59
C MET A 418 -7.83 -8.24 -15.98
N SER A 419 -6.93 -8.27 -16.99
CA SER A 419 -7.22 -8.83 -18.30
C SER A 419 -7.50 -10.35 -18.21
N SER A 420 -6.67 -11.09 -17.48
CA SER A 420 -6.84 -12.52 -17.22
C SER A 420 -8.14 -12.81 -16.47
N VAL A 421 -8.49 -11.99 -15.47
CA VAL A 421 -9.77 -12.12 -14.74
C VAL A 421 -10.95 -11.96 -15.70
N TYR A 422 -10.92 -10.96 -16.57
CA TYR A 422 -11.98 -10.75 -17.58
C TYR A 422 -12.07 -11.94 -18.54
N GLU A 423 -10.95 -12.44 -19.03
CA GLU A 423 -10.89 -13.58 -19.95
C GLU A 423 -11.38 -14.88 -19.31
N ASN A 424 -10.97 -15.17 -18.08
CA ASN A 424 -11.25 -16.44 -17.40
C ASN A 424 -12.62 -16.48 -16.74
N TYR A 425 -13.06 -15.35 -16.15
CA TYR A 425 -14.29 -15.28 -15.36
C TYR A 425 -15.44 -14.58 -16.09
N GLY A 426 -15.15 -13.90 -17.21
CA GLY A 426 -16.14 -13.15 -17.98
C GLY A 426 -16.50 -11.81 -17.36
N SER A 427 -17.64 -11.27 -17.75
CA SER A 427 -18.16 -9.97 -17.38
C SER A 427 -19.64 -10.07 -16.99
N TYR A 428 -20.30 -8.94 -16.74
CA TYR A 428 -21.74 -8.89 -16.45
C TYR A 428 -22.59 -9.65 -17.49
N GLU A 429 -22.21 -9.58 -18.75
CA GLU A 429 -22.95 -10.24 -19.85
C GLU A 429 -22.46 -11.67 -20.15
N THR A 430 -21.22 -11.96 -19.82
CA THR A 430 -20.53 -13.19 -20.23
C THR A 430 -19.96 -13.97 -19.05
N ARG A 431 -20.53 -13.80 -17.84
CA ARG A 431 -20.06 -14.44 -16.61
C ARG A 431 -19.93 -15.95 -16.77
N LYS A 432 -18.76 -16.47 -16.42
CA LYS A 432 -18.42 -17.89 -16.50
C LYS A 432 -17.59 -18.35 -15.30
N ASN A 433 -17.46 -19.65 -15.13
CA ASN A 433 -16.68 -20.30 -14.07
C ASN A 433 -17.13 -19.96 -12.64
N TYR A 434 -18.35 -19.41 -12.47
CA TYR A 434 -18.92 -19.21 -11.15
C TYR A 434 -19.51 -20.52 -10.63
N LYS A 435 -19.06 -20.95 -9.43
CA LYS A 435 -19.60 -22.11 -8.73
C LYS A 435 -20.37 -21.60 -7.50
N ASN A 436 -21.68 -21.82 -7.48
CA ASN A 436 -22.48 -21.60 -6.27
C ASN A 436 -21.93 -22.44 -5.11
N ILE A 437 -21.78 -21.83 -3.95
CA ILE A 437 -21.58 -22.58 -2.71
C ILE A 437 -22.89 -23.31 -2.45
N LYS A 438 -22.89 -24.65 -2.57
CA LYS A 438 -24.02 -25.45 -2.09
C LYS A 438 -23.94 -25.46 -0.57
N VAL A 439 -24.94 -24.86 0.08
CA VAL A 439 -25.18 -25.06 1.51
C VAL A 439 -25.75 -26.47 1.62
N GLU A 440 -24.96 -27.42 2.11
CA GLU A 440 -25.47 -28.69 2.58
C GLU A 440 -26.03 -28.43 3.98
N GLU A 441 -27.35 -28.50 4.12
CA GLU A 441 -27.99 -28.60 5.45
C GLU A 441 -27.54 -29.95 6.05
N LEU A 442 -26.88 -29.86 7.19
CA LEU A 442 -26.50 -31.02 8.04
C LEU A 442 -27.71 -31.53 8.81
#